data_6baae6607416b98005f24287e879cbcb
#
_entry.id   6baae6607416b98005f24287e879cbcb
#
_cell.length_a   1.000
_cell.length_b   1.000
_cell.length_c   1.000
_cell.angle_alpha   90.00
_cell.angle_beta   90.00
_cell.angle_gamma   90.00
#
_symmetry.space_group_name_H-M   'P 1'
#
loop_
_entity.id
_entity.type
_entity.pdbx_description
1 polymer ?
#
loop_
_entity_poly.entity_id
_entity_poly.type
_entity_poly.pdbx_seq_one_letter_code
_entity_poly.pdbx_strand_id
1 'polypeptide(L)'
;RGAGRFSDAAERMIGTGAETVAGGIGALQRAEQSALGSTQMFDPASASRFMDPYEDQVVQQTLQDINRQSAQADIGLRDRAISQGAFGGSRGRISQEELARETGRGAAEAVSGIRSRGYGQSLGSAQQAFESQQGRQAGLGSMQAGLGGQQAAIGAQQAALGSQMAGLGSQQVARGQALGGFGSNIAAGG
;
A
#
# COMPACT_ATOMS: atom_id res chain seq x y z
N ARG A 1 18.14 -56.43 -1.71
CA ARG A 1 17.83 -55.44 -0.63
C ARG A 1 18.20 -53.97 -0.99
N GLY A 2 18.97 -53.71 -2.04
CA GLY A 2 19.39 -52.35 -2.44
C GLY A 2 18.37 -51.61 -3.30
N ALA A 3 17.68 -52.31 -4.19
CA ALA A 3 16.75 -51.67 -5.17
C ALA A 3 15.56 -50.92 -4.53
N GLY A 4 15.01 -51.48 -3.42
CA GLY A 4 13.89 -50.82 -2.72
C GLY A 4 14.27 -49.48 -2.08
N ARG A 5 15.54 -49.33 -1.67
CA ARG A 5 15.99 -48.05 -1.07
C ARG A 5 16.09 -46.92 -2.08
N PHE A 6 16.40 -47.23 -3.35
CA PHE A 6 16.48 -46.24 -4.43
C PHE A 6 15.07 -45.79 -4.86
N SER A 7 14.08 -46.71 -4.91
CA SER A 7 12.71 -46.35 -5.23
C SER A 7 12.10 -45.47 -4.15
N ASP A 8 12.27 -45.81 -2.85
CA ASP A 8 11.78 -45.02 -1.73
C ASP A 8 12.42 -43.65 -1.66
N ALA A 9 13.73 -43.55 -1.97
CA ALA A 9 14.42 -42.26 -2.03
C ALA A 9 13.92 -41.39 -3.19
N ALA A 10 13.70 -41.98 -4.37
CA ALA A 10 13.17 -41.30 -5.53
C ALA A 10 11.75 -40.77 -5.30
N GLU A 11 10.86 -41.57 -4.71
CA GLU A 11 9.49 -41.14 -4.36
C GLU A 11 9.48 -39.98 -3.38
N ARG A 12 10.32 -40.01 -2.35
CA ARG A 12 10.46 -38.87 -1.41
C ARG A 12 10.95 -37.64 -2.11
N MET A 13 11.96 -37.71 -2.98
CA MET A 13 12.46 -36.54 -3.71
C MET A 13 11.42 -35.96 -4.67
N ILE A 14 10.67 -36.80 -5.35
CA ILE A 14 9.57 -36.37 -6.22
C ILE A 14 8.47 -35.70 -5.38
N GLY A 15 8.08 -36.31 -4.23
CA GLY A 15 7.09 -35.75 -3.31
C GLY A 15 7.52 -34.39 -2.76
N THR A 16 8.76 -34.29 -2.27
CA THR A 16 9.30 -33.01 -1.76
C THR A 16 9.41 -31.95 -2.87
N GLY A 17 9.78 -32.35 -4.07
CA GLY A 17 9.81 -31.49 -5.24
C GLY A 17 8.41 -30.93 -5.59
N ALA A 18 7.40 -31.80 -5.57
CA ALA A 18 6.01 -31.40 -5.83
C ALA A 18 5.48 -30.42 -4.74
N GLU A 19 5.77 -30.67 -3.47
CA GLU A 19 5.40 -29.75 -2.36
C GLU A 19 6.10 -28.39 -2.51
N THR A 20 7.37 -28.37 -2.90
CA THR A 20 8.12 -27.13 -3.12
C THR A 20 7.56 -26.33 -4.30
N VAL A 21 7.18 -26.99 -5.38
CA VAL A 21 6.50 -26.35 -6.52
C VAL A 21 5.13 -25.80 -6.10
N ALA A 22 4.35 -26.55 -5.35
CA ALA A 22 3.05 -26.08 -4.82
C ALA A 22 3.21 -24.84 -3.92
N GLY A 23 4.24 -24.83 -3.08
CA GLY A 23 4.60 -23.66 -2.27
C GLY A 23 4.96 -22.45 -3.13
N GLY A 24 5.70 -22.63 -4.21
CA GLY A 24 6.04 -21.60 -5.19
C GLY A 24 4.81 -21.03 -5.90
N ILE A 25 3.88 -21.88 -6.32
CA ILE A 25 2.60 -21.46 -6.91
C ILE A 25 1.78 -20.64 -5.91
N GLY A 26 1.70 -21.04 -4.63
CA GLY A 26 1.02 -20.28 -3.60
C GLY A 26 1.65 -18.90 -3.35
N ALA A 27 2.97 -18.76 -3.50
CA ALA A 27 3.65 -17.47 -3.43
C ALA A 27 3.32 -16.58 -4.64
N LEU A 28 3.24 -17.15 -5.85
CA LEU A 28 2.84 -16.44 -7.06
C LEU A 28 1.39 -15.93 -6.98
N GLN A 29 0.45 -16.73 -6.47
CA GLN A 29 -0.94 -16.30 -6.26
C GLN A 29 -1.04 -15.12 -5.28
N ARG A 30 -0.26 -15.16 -4.19
CA ARG A 30 -0.20 -14.02 -3.24
C ARG A 30 0.42 -12.77 -3.87
N ALA A 31 1.43 -12.93 -4.72
CA ALA A 31 2.01 -11.84 -5.49
C ALA A 31 0.98 -11.19 -6.44
N GLU A 32 0.17 -12.00 -7.12
CA GLU A 32 -0.92 -11.54 -7.99
C GLU A 32 -1.98 -10.75 -7.19
N GLN A 33 -2.41 -11.25 -6.02
CA GLN A 33 -3.33 -10.53 -5.14
C GLN A 33 -2.75 -9.18 -4.67
N SER A 34 -1.45 -9.15 -4.36
CA SER A 34 -0.76 -7.90 -3.99
C SER A 34 -0.69 -6.92 -5.15
N ALA A 35 -0.48 -7.41 -6.37
CA ALA A 35 -0.48 -6.59 -7.58
C ALA A 35 -1.88 -6.02 -7.88
N LEU A 36 -2.94 -6.81 -7.71
CA LEU A 36 -4.33 -6.34 -7.85
C LEU A 36 -4.66 -5.27 -6.78
N GLY A 37 -4.19 -5.43 -5.55
CA GLY A 37 -4.32 -4.41 -4.50
C GLY A 37 -3.64 -3.08 -4.85
N SER A 38 -2.58 -3.10 -5.66
CA SER A 38 -1.87 -1.89 -6.10
C SER A 38 -2.58 -1.12 -7.22
N THR A 39 -3.65 -1.67 -7.82
CA THR A 39 -4.45 -1.00 -8.86
C THR A 39 -5.63 -0.19 -8.31
N GLN A 40 -5.76 -0.06 -6.99
CA GLN A 40 -6.82 0.75 -6.38
C GLN A 40 -6.67 2.21 -6.80
N MET A 41 -7.81 2.88 -7.05
CA MET A 41 -7.83 4.30 -7.36
C MET A 41 -7.70 5.13 -6.08
N PHE A 42 -7.04 6.29 -6.20
CA PHE A 42 -6.98 7.26 -5.12
C PHE A 42 -8.38 7.79 -4.78
N ASP A 43 -8.76 7.74 -3.50
CA ASP A 43 -9.99 8.33 -2.98
C ASP A 43 -9.69 9.71 -2.37
N PRO A 44 -10.18 10.81 -2.98
CA PRO A 44 -9.99 12.15 -2.46
C PRO A 44 -10.57 12.33 -1.04
N ALA A 45 -11.57 11.55 -0.64
CA ALA A 45 -12.14 11.60 0.71
C ALA A 45 -11.10 11.19 1.78
N SER A 46 -10.06 10.44 1.39
CA SER A 46 -8.96 10.08 2.28
C SER A 46 -8.14 11.30 2.74
N ALA A 47 -8.21 12.43 2.01
CA ALA A 47 -7.54 13.69 2.37
C ALA A 47 -7.97 14.20 3.76
N SER A 48 -9.20 13.90 4.20
CA SER A 48 -9.69 14.28 5.53
C SER A 48 -8.84 13.75 6.69
N ARG A 49 -8.13 12.63 6.48
CA ARG A 49 -7.22 12.04 7.48
C ARG A 49 -5.90 12.82 7.64
N PHE A 50 -5.58 13.65 6.66
CA PHE A 50 -4.36 14.46 6.60
C PHE A 50 -4.66 15.94 6.86
N MET A 51 -5.92 16.30 7.18
CA MET A 51 -6.25 17.65 7.59
C MET A 51 -5.59 17.96 8.94
N ASP A 52 -5.02 19.16 9.04
CA ASP A 52 -4.36 19.61 10.25
C ASP A 52 -5.42 19.85 11.35
N PRO A 53 -5.34 19.15 12.49
CA PRO A 53 -6.27 19.38 13.60
C PRO A 53 -6.19 20.81 14.18
N TYR A 54 -5.13 21.55 13.87
CA TYR A 54 -4.97 22.95 14.28
C TYR A 54 -5.59 23.96 13.32
N GLU A 55 -6.10 23.53 12.14
CA GLU A 55 -6.70 24.43 11.15
C GLU A 55 -7.86 25.24 11.75
N ASP A 56 -8.74 24.58 12.49
CA ASP A 56 -9.86 25.26 13.17
C ASP A 56 -9.36 26.27 14.21
N GLN A 57 -8.28 26.00 14.91
CA GLN A 57 -7.68 26.92 15.87
C GLN A 57 -7.08 28.15 15.17
N VAL A 58 -6.41 27.95 14.03
CA VAL A 58 -5.89 29.04 13.20
C VAL A 58 -7.03 29.90 12.66
N VAL A 59 -8.11 29.29 12.19
CA VAL A 59 -9.31 30.00 11.75
C VAL A 59 -9.90 30.84 12.88
N GLN A 60 -10.08 30.29 14.09
CA GLN A 60 -10.59 31.01 15.25
C GLN A 60 -9.70 32.18 15.63
N GLN A 61 -8.38 31.98 15.67
CA GLN A 61 -7.43 33.05 15.97
C GLN A 61 -7.49 34.17 14.93
N THR A 62 -7.55 33.82 13.64
CA THR A 62 -7.66 34.79 12.54
C THR A 62 -8.94 35.59 12.67
N LEU A 63 -10.08 34.97 12.98
CA LEU A 63 -11.34 35.65 13.20
C LEU A 63 -11.29 36.58 14.42
N GLN A 64 -10.63 36.19 15.51
CA GLN A 64 -10.43 37.05 16.67
C GLN A 64 -9.57 38.28 16.35
N ASP A 65 -8.53 38.09 15.53
CA ASP A 65 -7.66 39.20 15.11
C ASP A 65 -8.41 40.19 14.21
N ILE A 66 -9.21 39.69 13.25
CA ILE A 66 -10.06 40.51 12.39
C ILE A 66 -11.08 41.28 13.22
N ASN A 67 -11.73 40.65 14.20
CA ASN A 67 -12.68 41.29 15.08
C ASN A 67 -12.01 42.38 15.95
N ARG A 68 -10.81 42.16 16.47
CA ARG A 68 -10.02 43.16 17.20
C ARG A 68 -9.67 44.35 16.32
N GLN A 69 -9.24 44.10 15.10
CA GLN A 69 -8.90 45.15 14.13
C GLN A 69 -10.14 45.96 13.74
N SER A 70 -11.29 45.31 13.53
CA SER A 70 -12.56 45.97 13.25
C SER A 70 -13.03 46.85 14.41
N ALA A 71 -12.91 46.36 15.65
CA ALA A 71 -13.23 47.14 16.84
C ALA A 71 -12.36 48.39 16.97
N GLN A 72 -11.06 48.30 16.67
CA GLN A 72 -10.16 49.46 16.66
C GLN A 72 -10.50 50.43 15.55
N ALA A 73 -10.87 49.93 14.35
CA ALA A 73 -11.34 50.80 13.26
C ALA A 73 -12.64 51.53 13.61
N ASP A 74 -13.58 50.85 14.26
CA ASP A 74 -14.86 51.47 14.72
C ASP A 74 -14.59 52.60 15.74
N ILE A 75 -13.68 52.40 16.71
CA ILE A 75 -13.26 53.43 17.65
C ILE A 75 -12.68 54.64 16.89
N GLY A 76 -11.78 54.42 15.94
CA GLY A 76 -11.19 55.48 15.13
C GLY A 76 -12.21 56.25 14.28
N LEU A 77 -13.25 55.58 13.76
CA LEU A 77 -14.34 56.20 13.04
C LEU A 77 -15.18 57.07 13.99
N ARG A 78 -15.48 56.61 15.19
CA ARG A 78 -16.22 57.40 16.22
C ARG A 78 -15.44 58.62 16.68
N ASP A 79 -14.14 58.48 16.93
CA ASP A 79 -13.31 59.59 17.35
C ASP A 79 -13.25 60.70 16.28
N ARG A 80 -13.16 60.30 14.99
CA ARG A 80 -13.24 61.23 13.87
C ARG A 80 -14.62 61.91 13.77
N ALA A 81 -15.72 61.18 13.95
CA ALA A 81 -17.04 61.71 13.93
C ALA A 81 -17.25 62.70 15.09
N ILE A 82 -16.71 62.43 16.26
CA ILE A 82 -16.72 63.30 17.43
C ILE A 82 -15.96 64.60 17.14
N SER A 83 -14.72 64.51 16.63
CA SER A 83 -13.89 65.66 16.35
C SER A 83 -14.45 66.59 15.25
N GLN A 84 -15.29 66.03 14.35
CA GLN A 84 -15.96 66.78 13.27
C GLN A 84 -17.37 67.30 13.69
N GLY A 85 -17.79 67.13 14.94
CA GLY A 85 -19.08 67.56 15.42
C GLY A 85 -20.27 66.76 14.86
N ALA A 86 -20.05 65.62 14.22
CA ALA A 86 -21.07 64.82 13.54
C ALA A 86 -21.61 63.71 14.47
N PHE A 87 -22.21 64.10 15.61
CA PHE A 87 -22.81 63.15 16.51
C PHE A 87 -24.12 62.59 15.93
N GLY A 88 -24.21 61.26 15.79
CA GLY A 88 -25.46 60.53 15.57
C GLY A 88 -26.11 60.66 14.20
N GLY A 89 -25.43 61.20 13.20
CA GLY A 89 -25.96 61.36 11.85
C GLY A 89 -26.03 60.07 11.04
N SER A 90 -26.90 60.04 10.01
CA SER A 90 -27.07 58.91 9.08
C SER A 90 -25.75 58.46 8.45
N ARG A 91 -24.79 59.37 8.25
CA ARG A 91 -23.45 59.07 7.71
C ARG A 91 -22.63 58.16 8.63
N GLY A 92 -22.72 58.33 9.96
CA GLY A 92 -22.02 57.49 10.92
C GLY A 92 -22.51 56.02 10.88
N ARG A 93 -23.84 55.86 10.72
CA ARG A 93 -24.43 54.52 10.58
C ARG A 93 -24.03 53.83 9.27
N ILE A 94 -24.01 54.55 8.16
CA ILE A 94 -23.58 54.03 6.84
C ILE A 94 -22.12 53.57 6.92
N SER A 95 -21.22 54.34 7.53
CA SER A 95 -19.82 53.99 7.69
C SER A 95 -19.62 52.75 8.56
N GLN A 96 -20.42 52.58 9.63
CA GLN A 96 -20.39 51.38 10.47
C GLN A 96 -20.92 50.15 9.75
N GLU A 97 -21.99 50.28 8.97
CA GLU A 97 -22.51 49.17 8.14
C GLU A 97 -21.52 48.75 7.06
N GLU A 98 -20.84 49.73 6.45
CA GLU A 98 -19.83 49.47 5.43
C GLU A 98 -18.59 48.75 6.02
N LEU A 99 -18.10 49.19 7.18
CA LEU A 99 -17.05 48.52 7.93
C LEU A 99 -17.44 47.11 8.32
N ALA A 100 -18.67 46.90 8.80
CA ALA A 100 -19.17 45.56 9.16
C ALA A 100 -19.23 44.62 7.95
N ARG A 101 -19.68 45.12 6.78
CA ARG A 101 -19.70 44.34 5.52
C ARG A 101 -18.31 44.03 5.03
N GLU A 102 -17.39 44.98 5.06
CA GLU A 102 -16.01 44.80 4.64
C GLU A 102 -15.28 43.79 5.56
N THR A 103 -15.45 43.93 6.88
CA THR A 103 -14.93 42.98 7.87
C THR A 103 -15.48 41.57 7.64
N GLY A 104 -16.80 41.45 7.39
CA GLY A 104 -17.43 40.16 7.11
C GLY A 104 -16.89 39.50 5.83
N ARG A 105 -16.67 40.28 4.76
CA ARG A 105 -16.04 39.75 3.53
C ARG A 105 -14.60 39.31 3.76
N GLY A 106 -13.80 40.16 4.42
CA GLY A 106 -12.42 39.85 4.73
C GLY A 106 -12.29 38.59 5.62
N ALA A 107 -13.18 38.43 6.59
CA ALA A 107 -13.24 37.20 7.41
C ALA A 107 -13.59 35.95 6.57
N ALA A 108 -14.59 36.05 5.69
CA ALA A 108 -14.96 34.95 4.82
C ALA A 108 -13.86 34.58 3.85
N GLU A 109 -13.16 35.56 3.26
CA GLU A 109 -12.01 35.33 2.37
C GLU A 109 -10.84 34.69 3.12
N ALA A 110 -10.51 35.17 4.33
CA ALA A 110 -9.45 34.62 5.14
C ALA A 110 -9.73 33.16 5.51
N VAL A 111 -10.95 32.84 5.98
CA VAL A 111 -11.36 31.47 6.31
C VAL A 111 -11.33 30.57 5.10
N SER A 112 -11.88 31.02 3.96
CA SER A 112 -11.87 30.22 2.73
C SER A 112 -10.44 29.98 2.22
N GLY A 113 -9.56 30.99 2.34
CA GLY A 113 -8.15 30.89 1.98
C GLY A 113 -7.37 29.89 2.85
N ILE A 114 -7.61 29.87 4.17
CA ILE A 114 -7.01 28.90 5.09
C ILE A 114 -7.48 27.49 4.73
N ARG A 115 -8.80 27.30 4.62
CA ARG A 115 -9.37 25.97 4.31
C ARG A 115 -8.97 25.44 2.94
N SER A 116 -8.92 26.28 1.91
CA SER A 116 -8.50 25.84 0.59
C SER A 116 -7.03 25.42 0.55
N ARG A 117 -6.15 26.13 1.26
CA ARG A 117 -4.74 25.74 1.40
C ARG A 117 -4.57 24.47 2.21
N GLY A 118 -5.25 24.35 3.35
CA GLY A 118 -5.26 23.16 4.19
C GLY A 118 -5.73 21.93 3.41
N TYR A 119 -6.83 22.07 2.67
CA TYR A 119 -7.33 20.99 1.82
C TYR A 119 -6.34 20.62 0.69
N GLY A 120 -5.76 21.61 0.02
CA GLY A 120 -4.76 21.35 -1.02
C GLY A 120 -3.52 20.63 -0.49
N GLN A 121 -3.05 21.02 0.69
CA GLN A 121 -1.91 20.37 1.35
C GLN A 121 -2.26 18.95 1.80
N SER A 122 -3.43 18.75 2.42
CA SER A 122 -3.89 17.43 2.86
C SER A 122 -4.13 16.48 1.69
N LEU A 123 -4.65 16.99 0.57
CA LEU A 123 -4.81 16.22 -0.67
C LEU A 123 -3.46 15.76 -1.23
N GLY A 124 -2.47 16.67 -1.28
CA GLY A 124 -1.10 16.32 -1.70
C GLY A 124 -0.46 15.27 -0.79
N SER A 125 -0.58 15.40 0.52
CA SER A 125 -0.09 14.43 1.50
C SER A 125 -0.78 13.07 1.38
N ALA A 126 -2.10 13.07 1.17
CA ALA A 126 -2.87 11.85 0.96
C ALA A 126 -2.47 11.13 -0.33
N GLN A 127 -2.26 11.87 -1.42
CA GLN A 127 -1.79 11.33 -2.68
C GLN A 127 -0.39 10.73 -2.55
N GLN A 128 0.54 11.42 -1.91
CA GLN A 128 1.89 10.93 -1.67
C GLN A 128 1.89 9.67 -0.79
N ALA A 129 1.06 9.63 0.26
CA ALA A 129 0.89 8.45 1.11
C ALA A 129 0.33 7.26 0.32
N PHE A 130 -0.66 7.50 -0.55
CA PHE A 130 -1.24 6.50 -1.44
C PHE A 130 -0.21 5.94 -2.41
N GLU A 131 0.54 6.80 -3.12
CA GLU A 131 1.61 6.38 -4.04
C GLU A 131 2.70 5.57 -3.33
N SER A 132 3.11 6.01 -2.13
CA SER A 132 4.07 5.28 -1.31
C SER A 132 3.54 3.91 -0.86
N GLN A 133 2.26 3.80 -0.54
CA GLN A 133 1.63 2.54 -0.18
C GLN A 133 1.54 1.60 -1.38
N GLN A 134 1.14 2.12 -2.53
CA GLN A 134 1.06 1.39 -3.79
C GLN A 134 2.45 0.86 -4.21
N GLY A 135 3.49 1.71 -4.12
CA GLY A 135 4.86 1.31 -4.40
C GLY A 135 5.36 0.19 -3.47
N ARG A 136 5.04 0.25 -2.18
CA ARG A 136 5.36 -0.83 -1.23
C ARG A 136 4.63 -2.13 -1.56
N GLN A 137 3.36 -2.07 -1.91
CA GLN A 137 2.59 -3.26 -2.29
C GLN A 137 3.13 -3.90 -3.58
N ALA A 138 3.45 -3.11 -4.59
CA ALA A 138 4.08 -3.58 -5.81
C ALA A 138 5.45 -4.20 -5.54
N GLY A 139 6.27 -3.58 -4.68
CA GLY A 139 7.57 -4.10 -4.25
C GLY A 139 7.46 -5.45 -3.51
N LEU A 140 6.50 -5.59 -2.61
CA LEU A 140 6.23 -6.87 -1.94
C LEU A 140 5.74 -7.94 -2.92
N GLY A 141 4.88 -7.58 -3.86
CA GLY A 141 4.40 -8.48 -4.90
C GLY A 141 5.55 -9.01 -5.78
N SER A 142 6.45 -8.14 -6.22
CA SER A 142 7.62 -8.54 -7.04
C SER A 142 8.58 -9.42 -6.25
N MET A 143 8.82 -9.14 -4.97
CA MET A 143 9.65 -9.95 -4.09
C MET A 143 9.05 -11.35 -3.88
N GLN A 144 7.74 -11.43 -3.61
CA GLN A 144 7.04 -12.71 -3.47
C GLN A 144 7.06 -13.53 -4.76
N ALA A 145 6.87 -12.88 -5.91
CA ALA A 145 6.97 -13.53 -7.21
C ALA A 145 8.37 -14.09 -7.45
N GLY A 146 9.42 -13.34 -7.12
CA GLY A 146 10.81 -13.80 -7.23
C GLY A 146 11.08 -15.02 -6.36
N LEU A 147 10.66 -15.00 -5.09
CA LEU A 147 10.80 -16.12 -4.18
C LEU A 147 10.01 -17.36 -4.65
N GLY A 148 8.77 -17.15 -5.12
CA GLY A 148 7.94 -18.22 -5.67
C GLY A 148 8.56 -18.88 -6.89
N GLY A 149 9.11 -18.09 -7.80
CA GLY A 149 9.85 -18.60 -8.98
C GLY A 149 11.09 -19.40 -8.59
N GLN A 150 11.85 -18.93 -7.62
CA GLN A 150 13.02 -19.65 -7.12
C GLN A 150 12.64 -20.99 -6.45
N GLN A 151 11.59 -21.00 -5.63
CA GLN A 151 11.09 -22.22 -5.02
C GLN A 151 10.60 -23.23 -6.06
N ALA A 152 9.86 -22.77 -7.06
CA ALA A 152 9.40 -23.62 -8.16
C ALA A 152 10.58 -24.23 -8.95
N ALA A 153 11.61 -23.46 -9.22
CA ALA A 153 12.82 -23.95 -9.91
C ALA A 153 13.56 -25.04 -9.08
N ILE A 154 13.72 -24.82 -7.77
CA ILE A 154 14.33 -25.80 -6.87
C ILE A 154 13.49 -27.08 -6.82
N GLY A 155 12.16 -26.96 -6.71
CA GLY A 155 11.25 -28.11 -6.70
C GLY A 155 11.32 -28.93 -8.01
N ALA A 156 11.36 -28.26 -9.16
CA ALA A 156 11.51 -28.89 -10.44
C ALA A 156 12.87 -29.65 -10.56
N GLN A 157 13.94 -29.07 -10.05
CA GLN A 157 15.27 -29.72 -10.03
C GLN A 157 15.25 -30.95 -9.13
N GLN A 158 14.62 -30.89 -7.95
CA GLN A 158 14.49 -32.04 -7.05
C GLN A 158 13.68 -33.18 -7.71
N ALA A 159 12.56 -32.83 -8.36
CA ALA A 159 11.74 -33.80 -9.07
C ALA A 159 12.52 -34.48 -10.24
N ALA A 160 13.32 -33.70 -10.97
CA ALA A 160 14.17 -34.23 -12.03
C ALA A 160 15.25 -35.21 -11.50
N LEU A 161 15.89 -34.87 -10.37
CA LEU A 161 16.84 -35.78 -9.71
C LEU A 161 16.14 -37.06 -9.21
N GLY A 162 14.94 -36.92 -8.63
CA GLY A 162 14.12 -38.06 -8.22
C GLY A 162 13.79 -39.02 -9.38
N SER A 163 13.42 -38.47 -10.54
CA SER A 163 13.13 -39.27 -11.73
C SER A 163 14.38 -40.00 -12.29
N GLN A 164 15.55 -39.36 -12.23
CA GLN A 164 16.81 -40.01 -12.61
C GLN A 164 17.16 -41.16 -11.66
N MET A 165 16.98 -40.98 -10.34
CA MET A 165 17.21 -42.03 -9.36
C MET A 165 16.24 -43.21 -9.54
N ALA A 166 14.98 -42.94 -9.85
CA ALA A 166 14.01 -43.99 -10.19
C ALA A 166 14.43 -44.80 -11.42
N GLY A 167 14.96 -44.11 -12.47
CA GLY A 167 15.50 -44.75 -13.67
C GLY A 167 16.71 -45.65 -13.38
N LEU A 168 17.63 -45.23 -12.51
CA LEU A 168 18.75 -46.05 -12.08
C LEU A 168 18.28 -47.26 -11.26
N GLY A 169 17.29 -47.10 -10.40
CA GLY A 169 16.68 -48.16 -9.62
C GLY A 169 16.06 -49.23 -10.52
N SER A 170 15.32 -48.84 -11.56
CA SER A 170 14.72 -49.80 -12.53
C SER A 170 15.76 -50.56 -13.33
N GLN A 171 16.88 -49.93 -13.72
CA GLN A 171 17.99 -50.60 -14.39
C GLN A 171 18.67 -51.65 -13.50
N GLN A 172 18.84 -51.35 -12.19
CA GLN A 172 19.41 -52.33 -11.25
C GLN A 172 18.47 -53.53 -11.06
N VAL A 173 17.16 -53.31 -10.98
CA VAL A 173 16.18 -54.41 -10.91
C VAL A 173 16.25 -55.29 -12.17
N ALA A 174 16.27 -54.66 -13.34
CA ALA A 174 16.39 -55.40 -14.62
C ALA A 174 17.68 -56.23 -14.71
N ARG A 175 18.83 -55.68 -14.27
CA ARG A 175 20.08 -56.42 -14.18
C ARG A 175 20.02 -57.59 -13.18
N GLY A 176 19.40 -57.35 -12.02
CA GLY A 176 19.21 -58.41 -11.02
C GLY A 176 18.33 -59.57 -11.53
N GLN A 177 17.31 -59.30 -12.28
CA GLN A 177 16.43 -60.29 -12.91
C GLN A 177 17.18 -61.06 -14.02
N ALA A 178 17.98 -60.39 -14.86
CA ALA A 178 18.80 -61.05 -15.87
C ALA A 178 19.82 -62.03 -15.26
N LEU A 179 20.51 -61.60 -14.20
CA LEU A 179 21.43 -62.44 -13.48
C LEU A 179 20.75 -63.62 -12.77
N GLY A 180 19.56 -63.42 -12.20
CA GLY A 180 18.75 -64.50 -11.62
C GLY A 180 18.30 -65.55 -12.66
N GLY A 181 17.95 -65.09 -13.87
CA GLY A 181 17.59 -65.96 -14.99
C GLY A 181 18.78 -66.84 -15.49
N PHE A 182 19.99 -66.32 -15.48
CA PHE A 182 21.18 -67.10 -15.77
C PHE A 182 21.44 -68.16 -14.70
N GLY A 183 21.24 -67.85 -13.43
CA GLY A 183 21.43 -68.81 -12.34
C GLY A 183 20.44 -69.97 -12.39
N SER A 184 19.19 -69.74 -12.77
CA SER A 184 18.17 -70.80 -12.91
C SER A 184 18.43 -71.74 -14.13
N ASN A 185 18.97 -71.20 -15.22
CA ASN A 185 19.34 -71.99 -16.38
C ASN A 185 20.56 -72.93 -16.14
N ILE A 186 21.50 -72.49 -15.32
CA ILE A 186 22.62 -73.31 -14.92
C ILE A 186 22.19 -74.45 -13.97
N ALA A 187 21.22 -74.20 -13.07
CA ALA A 187 20.69 -75.17 -12.14
C ALA A 187 19.77 -76.24 -12.81
N ALA A 188 19.19 -75.95 -13.98
CA ALA A 188 18.33 -76.85 -14.74
C ALA A 188 19.07 -77.73 -15.77
N GLY A 189 20.35 -77.46 -16.06
CA GLY A 189 21.17 -78.12 -17.04
C GLY A 189 22.23 -79.06 -16.46
N GLY A 190 22.25 -79.32 -15.13
CA GLY A 190 23.02 -80.29 -14.39
C GLY A 190 22.14 -81.40 -13.85
#